data_9c1cb76428305dc903fbdc4eb6dae76e
#
_entry.id   9c1cb76428305dc903fbdc4eb6dae76e
#
_cell.length_a   1.000
_cell.length_b   1.000
_cell.length_c   1.000
_cell.angle_alpha   90.00
_cell.angle_beta   90.00
_cell.angle_gamma   90.00
#
_symmetry.space_group_name_H-M   'P 1'
#
loop_
_entity.id
_entity.type
_entity.pdbx_description
1 polymer ?
#
loop_
_entity_poly.entity_id
_entity_poly.type
_entity_poly.pdbx_seq_one_letter_code
_entity_poly.pdbx_strand_id
1 'polypeptide(L)'
;ANTRSRLRMLTLYYYATINDSIVVGTGNKVEDFGIGFYTKYGDGGVDISPIADLMKSEVFKLSAELGINKEILNAKPTDGLWDDDRSDEDQIGANYDDIEKVMKKIEKGENPDDFDNELKKVFDIYTRHHNANKHKMVEIPICYIPNNLKL
;
A
#
# COMPACT_ATOMS: atom_id res chain seq x y z
N ALA A 1 7.23 11.46 9.25
CA ALA A 1 6.23 10.67 8.53
C ALA A 1 5.55 9.65 9.44
N ASN A 2 6.19 8.55 9.83
CA ASN A 2 5.56 7.42 10.56
C ASN A 2 4.84 7.79 11.87
N THR A 3 5.38 8.72 12.68
CA THR A 3 4.72 9.18 13.90
C THR A 3 3.41 9.89 13.59
N ARG A 4 3.40 10.76 12.58
CA ARG A 4 2.21 11.50 12.14
C ARG A 4 1.11 10.53 11.67
N SER A 5 1.47 9.52 10.87
CA SER A 5 0.55 8.46 10.40
C SER A 5 -0.05 7.66 11.58
N ARG A 6 0.77 7.28 12.56
CA ARG A 6 0.29 6.55 13.75
C ARG A 6 -0.60 7.38 14.66
N LEU A 7 -0.35 8.68 14.78
CA LEU A 7 -1.25 9.58 15.53
C LEU A 7 -2.62 9.71 14.83
N ARG A 8 -2.64 9.78 13.49
CA ARG A 8 -3.90 9.75 12.72
C ARG A 8 -4.67 8.46 12.97
N MET A 9 -4.00 7.30 12.91
CA MET A 9 -4.60 5.99 13.17
C MET A 9 -5.19 5.95 14.60
N LEU A 10 -4.43 6.35 15.61
CA LEU A 10 -4.90 6.40 16.99
C LEU A 10 -6.16 7.26 17.12
N THR A 11 -6.20 8.42 16.47
CA THR A 11 -7.35 9.32 16.47
C THR A 11 -8.57 8.67 15.81
N LEU A 12 -8.39 7.99 14.67
CA LEU A 12 -9.48 7.29 13.99
C LEU A 12 -10.07 6.18 14.87
N TYR A 13 -9.25 5.37 15.51
CA TYR A 13 -9.71 4.31 16.42
C TYR A 13 -10.40 4.86 17.67
N TYR A 14 -9.95 6.01 18.19
CA TYR A 14 -10.65 6.69 19.27
C TYR A 14 -12.08 7.06 18.85
N TYR A 15 -12.25 7.70 17.69
CA TYR A 15 -13.57 8.06 17.19
C TYR A 15 -14.40 6.84 16.78
N ALA A 16 -13.80 5.81 16.20
CA ALA A 16 -14.50 4.57 15.89
C ALA A 16 -15.10 3.94 17.16
N THR A 17 -14.31 3.88 18.24
CA THR A 17 -14.76 3.31 19.52
C THR A 17 -15.96 4.09 20.11
N ILE A 18 -15.89 5.41 20.17
CA ILE A 18 -16.99 6.21 20.77
C ILE A 18 -18.25 6.29 19.89
N ASN A 19 -18.15 5.94 18.61
CA ASN A 19 -19.28 5.93 17.66
C ASN A 19 -19.73 4.51 17.27
N ASP A 20 -19.24 3.48 17.96
CA ASP A 20 -19.54 2.07 17.66
C ASP A 20 -19.31 1.75 16.16
N SER A 21 -18.18 2.13 15.65
CA SER A 21 -17.80 2.07 14.24
C SER A 21 -16.48 1.34 14.04
N ILE A 22 -16.13 1.06 12.79
CA ILE A 22 -14.86 0.45 12.39
C ILE A 22 -14.01 1.42 11.57
N VAL A 23 -12.71 1.17 11.49
CA VAL A 23 -11.78 1.93 10.65
C VAL A 23 -11.64 1.25 9.30
N VAL A 24 -11.97 1.98 8.23
CA VAL A 24 -11.88 1.50 6.84
C VAL A 24 -10.57 1.96 6.22
N GLY A 25 -9.80 1.00 5.70
CA GLY A 25 -8.55 1.26 4.99
C GLY A 25 -8.77 1.78 3.57
N THR A 26 -7.83 2.56 3.10
CA THR A 26 -7.83 3.19 1.77
C THR A 26 -6.64 2.78 0.90
N GLY A 27 -5.82 1.86 1.37
CA GLY A 27 -4.70 1.31 0.62
C GLY A 27 -5.18 0.41 -0.53
N ASN A 28 -4.47 0.46 -1.64
CA ASN A 28 -4.71 -0.38 -2.82
C ASN A 28 -3.65 -1.47 -2.96
N LYS A 29 -3.83 -2.38 -3.91
CA LYS A 29 -2.95 -3.53 -4.11
C LYS A 29 -1.50 -3.14 -4.37
N VAL A 30 -1.26 -2.07 -5.14
CA VAL A 30 0.10 -1.61 -5.44
C VAL A 30 0.81 -1.11 -4.19
N GLU A 31 0.12 -0.25 -3.42
CA GLU A 31 0.66 0.37 -2.22
C GLU A 31 0.86 -0.66 -1.10
N ASP A 32 -0.16 -1.45 -0.78
CA ASP A 32 -0.16 -2.32 0.38
C ASP A 32 0.60 -3.62 0.15
N PHE A 33 0.36 -4.31 -0.96
CA PHE A 33 0.93 -5.64 -1.22
C PHE A 33 2.01 -5.65 -2.29
N GLY A 34 2.08 -4.64 -3.14
CA GLY A 34 3.14 -4.47 -4.12
C GLY A 34 4.43 -3.98 -3.48
N ILE A 35 4.45 -2.75 -3.05
CA ILE A 35 5.68 -2.06 -2.58
C ILE A 35 5.70 -1.79 -1.08
N GLY A 36 4.59 -1.99 -0.35
CA GLY A 36 4.48 -1.71 1.08
C GLY A 36 4.67 -0.23 1.41
N PHE A 37 4.11 0.65 0.59
CA PHE A 37 4.19 2.09 0.74
C PHE A 37 3.14 2.60 1.73
N TYR A 38 3.28 2.20 2.97
CA TYR A 38 2.44 2.61 4.10
C TYR A 38 3.19 2.48 5.42
N THR A 39 2.66 3.08 6.47
CA THR A 39 3.17 2.93 7.83
C THR A 39 2.45 1.76 8.53
N LYS A 40 3.21 0.72 8.89
CA LYS A 40 2.67 -0.36 9.73
C LYS A 40 2.15 0.21 11.04
N TYR A 41 0.88 -0.09 11.37
CA TYR A 41 0.14 0.50 12.50
C TYR A 41 -0.05 2.03 12.41
N GLY A 42 -0.03 2.57 11.20
CA GLY A 42 -0.45 3.91 10.88
C GLY A 42 -1.64 3.83 9.93
N ASP A 43 -1.48 4.28 8.70
CA ASP A 43 -2.47 4.10 7.62
C ASP A 43 -2.75 2.63 7.27
N GLY A 44 -1.80 1.71 7.53
CA GLY A 44 -2.03 0.26 7.46
C GLY A 44 -2.71 -0.35 8.71
N GLY A 45 -3.03 0.44 9.73
CA GLY A 45 -3.75 -0.01 10.92
C GLY A 45 -5.26 0.20 10.75
N VAL A 46 -5.95 -0.78 10.17
CA VAL A 46 -7.38 -0.69 9.80
C VAL A 46 -8.09 -2.01 10.09
N ASP A 47 -9.43 -1.97 10.19
CA ASP A 47 -10.26 -3.16 10.42
C ASP A 47 -10.63 -3.88 9.13
N ILE A 48 -10.83 -3.13 8.04
CA ILE A 48 -11.13 -3.67 6.70
C ILE A 48 -10.41 -2.87 5.62
N SER A 49 -10.10 -3.52 4.49
CA SER A 49 -9.43 -2.91 3.34
C SER A 49 -10.18 -3.21 2.04
N PRO A 50 -11.28 -2.46 1.73
CA PRO A 50 -12.21 -2.79 0.65
C PRO A 50 -11.62 -2.72 -0.75
N ILE A 51 -10.56 -1.94 -0.97
CA ILE A 51 -9.92 -1.71 -2.27
C ILE A 51 -8.51 -2.30 -2.36
N ALA A 52 -8.10 -3.08 -1.36
CA ALA A 52 -6.73 -3.62 -1.28
C ALA A 52 -6.39 -4.65 -2.39
N ASP A 53 -7.39 -5.25 -3.03
CA ASP A 53 -7.18 -6.15 -4.19
C ASP A 53 -7.21 -5.42 -5.54
N LEU A 54 -7.53 -4.12 -5.55
CA LEU A 54 -7.55 -3.31 -6.77
C LEU A 54 -6.20 -2.64 -7.02
N MET A 55 -5.75 -2.67 -8.27
CA MET A 55 -4.63 -1.84 -8.72
C MET A 55 -5.01 -0.35 -8.65
N LYS A 56 -4.04 0.56 -8.58
CA LYS A 56 -4.29 2.01 -8.54
C LYS A 56 -5.14 2.48 -9.71
N SER A 57 -4.82 2.00 -10.93
CA SER A 57 -5.58 2.30 -12.14
C SER A 57 -7.04 1.80 -12.08
N GLU A 58 -7.29 0.69 -11.40
CA GLU A 58 -8.63 0.13 -11.21
C GLU A 58 -9.43 0.95 -10.20
N VAL A 59 -8.78 1.45 -9.14
CA VAL A 59 -9.39 2.39 -8.18
C VAL A 59 -9.85 3.64 -8.89
N PHE A 60 -9.04 4.22 -9.79
CA PHE A 60 -9.43 5.39 -10.59
C PHE A 60 -10.64 5.11 -11.48
N LYS A 61 -10.66 3.97 -12.18
CA LYS A 61 -11.79 3.57 -13.03
C LYS A 61 -13.07 3.39 -12.22
N LEU A 62 -12.99 2.66 -11.12
CA LEU A 62 -14.12 2.47 -10.21
C LEU A 62 -14.64 3.80 -9.66
N SER A 63 -13.74 4.69 -9.27
CA SER A 63 -14.10 6.01 -8.77
C SER A 63 -14.82 6.88 -9.81
N ALA A 64 -14.39 6.78 -11.07
CA ALA A 64 -15.07 7.48 -12.17
C ALA A 64 -16.48 6.93 -12.40
N GLU A 65 -16.67 5.60 -12.39
CA GLU A 65 -17.99 4.96 -12.51
C GLU A 65 -18.93 5.28 -11.34
N LEU A 66 -18.39 5.45 -10.14
CA LEU A 66 -19.14 5.87 -8.96
C LEU A 66 -19.45 7.38 -8.94
N GLY A 67 -19.01 8.15 -9.93
CA GLY A 67 -19.27 9.56 -10.05
C GLY A 67 -18.51 10.42 -9.02
N ILE A 68 -17.35 9.96 -8.57
CA ILE A 68 -16.50 10.75 -7.67
C ILE A 68 -16.10 12.08 -8.34
N ASN A 69 -16.06 13.15 -7.55
CA ASN A 69 -15.72 14.49 -8.02
C ASN A 69 -14.41 14.50 -8.81
N LYS A 70 -14.43 15.20 -9.95
CA LYS A 70 -13.28 15.35 -10.85
C LYS A 70 -12.06 15.98 -10.16
N GLU A 71 -12.25 16.86 -9.19
CA GLU A 71 -11.15 17.44 -8.42
C GLU A 71 -10.39 16.36 -7.65
N ILE A 72 -11.10 15.38 -7.06
CA ILE A 72 -10.50 14.24 -6.36
C ILE A 72 -9.85 13.30 -7.35
N LEU A 73 -10.52 12.97 -8.47
CA LEU A 73 -9.99 12.10 -9.51
C LEU A 73 -8.68 12.63 -10.15
N ASN A 74 -8.57 13.95 -10.27
CA ASN A 74 -7.40 14.60 -10.86
C ASN A 74 -6.33 15.01 -9.83
N ALA A 75 -6.59 14.80 -8.54
CA ALA A 75 -5.62 15.12 -7.50
C ALA A 75 -4.38 14.22 -7.60
N LYS A 76 -3.20 14.84 -7.49
CA LYS A 76 -1.94 14.10 -7.48
C LYS A 76 -1.86 13.25 -6.20
N PRO A 77 -1.53 11.95 -6.29
CA PRO A 77 -1.37 11.11 -5.10
C PRO A 77 -0.27 11.65 -4.18
N THR A 78 -0.61 11.83 -2.92
CA THR A 78 0.32 12.26 -1.87
C THR A 78 -0.11 11.73 -0.50
N ASP A 79 0.85 11.33 0.33
CA ASP A 79 0.60 10.86 1.70
C ASP A 79 0.31 12.00 2.69
N GLY A 80 0.62 13.25 2.31
CA GLY A 80 0.42 14.43 3.16
C GLY A 80 1.19 14.36 4.50
N LEU A 81 2.32 13.65 4.52
CA LEU A 81 3.15 13.46 5.72
C LEU A 81 4.37 14.36 5.76
N TRP A 82 4.64 15.05 4.65
CA TRP A 82 5.77 15.95 4.46
C TRP A 82 5.30 17.39 4.31
N ASP A 83 6.19 18.33 4.54
CA ASP A 83 5.90 19.76 4.43
C ASP A 83 6.29 20.33 3.05
N ASP A 84 6.57 19.46 2.10
CA ASP A 84 6.82 19.76 0.68
C ASP A 84 5.77 19.04 -0.21
N ASP A 85 5.60 19.48 -1.44
CA ASP A 85 4.58 18.98 -2.37
C ASP A 85 5.02 17.69 -3.11
N ARG A 86 5.91 16.89 -2.52
CA ARG A 86 6.34 15.61 -3.11
C ARG A 86 5.18 14.65 -3.28
N SER A 87 5.12 14.01 -4.44
CA SER A 87 4.16 12.94 -4.68
C SER A 87 4.63 11.59 -4.17
N ASP A 88 3.71 10.64 -4.14
CA ASP A 88 4.03 9.25 -3.85
C ASP A 88 5.03 8.69 -4.87
N GLU A 89 4.84 8.98 -6.17
CA GLU A 89 5.74 8.54 -7.24
C GLU A 89 7.15 9.12 -7.11
N ASP A 90 7.29 10.38 -6.64
CA ASP A 90 8.59 10.99 -6.35
C ASP A 90 9.32 10.23 -5.21
N GLN A 91 8.58 9.75 -4.23
CA GLN A 91 9.13 9.00 -3.10
C GLN A 91 9.46 7.54 -3.47
N ILE A 92 8.63 6.92 -4.30
CA ILE A 92 8.80 5.54 -4.77
C ILE A 92 9.96 5.47 -5.78
N GLY A 93 10.07 6.46 -6.65
CA GLY A 93 11.05 6.52 -7.75
C GLY A 93 10.57 5.84 -9.04
N ALA A 94 9.27 5.53 -9.15
CA ALA A 94 8.63 5.01 -10.35
C ALA A 94 7.14 5.42 -10.35
N ASN A 95 6.53 5.50 -11.53
CA ASN A 95 5.10 5.76 -11.64
C ASN A 95 4.26 4.50 -11.37
N TYR A 96 3.00 4.70 -11.00
CA TYR A 96 2.09 3.60 -10.67
C TYR A 96 1.83 2.67 -11.87
N ASP A 97 1.68 3.21 -13.07
CA ASP A 97 1.39 2.42 -14.27
C ASP A 97 2.50 1.41 -14.59
N ASP A 98 3.75 1.80 -14.42
CA ASP A 98 4.89 0.92 -14.68
C ASP A 98 5.07 -0.11 -13.56
N ILE A 99 4.82 0.26 -12.31
CA ILE A 99 4.80 -0.70 -11.19
C ILE A 99 3.69 -1.75 -11.42
N GLU A 100 2.50 -1.33 -11.85
CA GLU A 100 1.40 -2.27 -12.16
C GLU A 100 1.77 -3.22 -13.32
N LYS A 101 2.47 -2.74 -14.35
CA LYS A 101 2.96 -3.61 -15.43
C LYS A 101 3.90 -4.68 -14.89
N VAL A 102 4.83 -4.29 -14.02
CA VAL A 102 5.75 -5.23 -13.36
C VAL A 102 4.96 -6.25 -12.53
N MET A 103 4.05 -5.82 -11.68
CA MET A 103 3.24 -6.70 -10.84
C MET A 103 2.44 -7.71 -11.69
N LYS A 104 1.76 -7.24 -12.73
CA LYS A 104 0.98 -8.10 -13.64
C LYS A 104 1.84 -9.14 -14.36
N LYS A 105 3.08 -8.80 -14.74
CA LYS A 105 4.02 -9.74 -15.36
C LYS A 105 4.52 -10.79 -14.36
N ILE A 106 4.83 -10.38 -13.14
CA ILE A 106 5.21 -11.29 -12.06
C ILE A 106 4.07 -12.26 -11.74
N GLU A 107 2.83 -11.77 -11.62
CA GLU A 107 1.64 -12.61 -11.37
C GLU A 107 1.41 -13.65 -12.49
N LYS A 108 1.79 -13.34 -13.73
CA LYS A 108 1.75 -14.26 -14.86
C LYS A 108 2.92 -15.24 -14.91
N GLY A 109 3.90 -15.11 -14.00
CA GLY A 109 5.10 -15.95 -13.99
C GLY A 109 6.10 -15.62 -15.10
N GLU A 110 6.04 -14.41 -15.68
CA GLU A 110 7.01 -13.98 -16.69
C GLU A 110 8.39 -13.82 -16.04
N ASN A 111 9.44 -14.22 -16.78
CA ASN A 111 10.80 -14.11 -16.28
C ASN A 111 11.27 -12.65 -16.36
N PRO A 112 11.72 -12.03 -15.25
CA PRO A 112 12.24 -10.66 -15.27
C PRO A 112 13.45 -10.44 -16.20
N ASP A 113 14.20 -11.51 -16.52
CA ASP A 113 15.32 -11.43 -17.46
C ASP A 113 14.87 -11.09 -18.88
N ASP A 114 13.61 -11.36 -19.22
CA ASP A 114 13.01 -11.09 -20.53
C ASP A 114 12.41 -9.67 -20.64
N PHE A 115 12.42 -8.89 -19.55
CA PHE A 115 11.92 -7.52 -19.58
C PHE A 115 12.88 -6.61 -20.37
N ASP A 116 12.32 -5.58 -21.01
CA ASP A 116 13.14 -4.52 -21.61
C ASP A 116 13.90 -3.71 -20.53
N ASN A 117 14.85 -2.91 -20.98
CA ASN A 117 15.75 -2.17 -20.07
C ASN A 117 15.02 -1.16 -19.15
N GLU A 118 13.90 -0.60 -19.60
CA GLU A 118 13.12 0.35 -18.80
C GLU A 118 12.33 -0.38 -17.74
N LEU A 119 11.65 -1.45 -18.12
CA LEU A 119 10.87 -2.27 -17.19
C LEU A 119 11.75 -2.99 -16.15
N LYS A 120 12.99 -3.37 -16.52
CA LYS A 120 13.98 -3.89 -15.58
C LYS A 120 14.32 -2.90 -14.47
N LYS A 121 14.48 -1.62 -14.81
CA LYS A 121 14.72 -0.58 -13.78
C LYS A 121 13.54 -0.47 -12.81
N VAL A 122 12.32 -0.50 -13.33
CA VAL A 122 11.11 -0.46 -12.50
C VAL A 122 10.99 -1.74 -11.66
N PHE A 123 11.33 -2.91 -12.22
CA PHE A 123 11.38 -4.17 -11.47
C PHE A 123 12.39 -4.13 -10.31
N ASP A 124 13.55 -3.52 -10.51
CA ASP A 124 14.55 -3.35 -9.44
C ASP A 124 14.03 -2.43 -8.32
N ILE A 125 13.36 -1.34 -8.69
CA ILE A 125 12.71 -0.42 -7.74
C ILE A 125 11.62 -1.17 -6.97
N TYR A 126 10.71 -1.86 -7.67
CA TYR A 126 9.65 -2.66 -7.08
C TYR A 126 10.20 -3.70 -6.10
N THR A 127 11.17 -4.50 -6.53
CA THR A 127 11.76 -5.58 -5.75
C THR A 127 12.46 -5.05 -4.50
N ARG A 128 13.17 -3.94 -4.61
CA ARG A 128 13.80 -3.26 -3.48
C ARG A 128 12.78 -2.86 -2.42
N HIS A 129 11.69 -2.19 -2.84
CA HIS A 129 10.62 -1.77 -1.93
C HIS A 129 9.87 -2.96 -1.34
N HIS A 130 9.48 -3.92 -2.17
CA HIS A 130 8.78 -5.13 -1.75
C HIS A 130 9.56 -5.87 -0.66
N ASN A 131 10.84 -6.16 -0.92
CA ASN A 131 11.69 -6.91 0.02
C ASN A 131 11.92 -6.14 1.33
N ALA A 132 12.18 -4.84 1.26
CA ALA A 132 12.36 -4.01 2.44
C ALA A 132 11.08 -3.91 3.31
N ASN A 133 9.92 -3.94 2.67
CA ASN A 133 8.62 -3.74 3.31
C ASN A 133 7.81 -5.02 3.55
N LYS A 134 8.29 -6.18 3.10
CA LYS A 134 7.58 -7.47 3.19
C LYS A 134 7.06 -7.79 4.60
N HIS A 135 7.79 -7.38 5.64
CA HIS A 135 7.38 -7.56 7.04
C HIS A 135 6.08 -6.81 7.41
N LYS A 136 5.64 -5.86 6.59
CA LYS A 136 4.37 -5.15 6.77
C LYS A 136 3.19 -5.91 6.16
N MET A 137 3.45 -6.67 5.09
CA MET A 137 2.46 -7.33 4.23
C MET A 137 2.10 -8.75 4.69
N VAL A 138 2.84 -9.29 5.65
CA VAL A 138 2.65 -10.64 6.18
C VAL A 138 2.14 -10.59 7.60
N GLU A 139 1.53 -11.70 8.04
CA GLU A 139 1.12 -11.87 9.44
C GLU A 139 2.32 -11.71 10.38
N ILE A 140 2.01 -11.30 11.62
CA ILE A 140 3.03 -11.18 12.67
C ILE A 140 3.59 -12.58 12.96
N PRO A 141 4.93 -12.76 12.87
CA PRO A 141 5.53 -14.07 13.16
C PRO A 141 5.26 -14.51 14.60
N ILE A 142 4.78 -15.73 14.76
CA ILE A 142 4.52 -16.34 16.06
C ILE A 142 5.59 -17.40 16.35
N CYS A 143 6.22 -17.29 17.51
CA CYS A 143 7.09 -18.34 18.02
C CYS A 143 6.24 -19.48 18.59
N TYR A 144 6.15 -20.60 17.87
CA TYR A 144 5.45 -21.79 18.35
C TYR A 144 6.34 -22.58 19.31
N ILE A 145 5.94 -22.63 20.58
CA ILE A 145 6.64 -23.39 21.61
C ILE A 145 6.12 -24.82 21.60
N PRO A 146 7.01 -25.85 21.48
CA PRO A 146 6.61 -27.25 21.58
C PRO A 146 5.87 -27.56 22.88
N ASN A 147 4.85 -28.44 22.81
CA ASN A 147 3.99 -28.71 23.97
C ASN A 147 4.75 -29.24 25.19
N ASN A 148 5.83 -29.99 24.99
CA ASN A 148 6.71 -30.49 26.06
C ASN A 148 7.53 -29.41 26.75
N LEU A 149 7.56 -28.17 26.26
CA LEU A 149 8.23 -27.01 26.84
C LEU A 149 7.25 -25.97 27.40
N LYS A 150 5.95 -26.21 27.23
CA LYS A 150 4.92 -25.37 27.86
C LYS A 150 4.71 -25.80 29.30
N LEU A 151 4.72 -24.84 30.24
CA LEU A 151 4.42 -25.04 31.66
C LEU A 151 2.94 -25.25 31.89
#